data_74ce23a41c380a2db06a02f97a0ebae2
#
_entry.id   74ce23a41c380a2db06a02f97a0ebae2
#
_cell.length_a   1.000
_cell.length_b   1.000
_cell.length_c   1.000
_cell.angle_alpha   90.00
_cell.angle_beta   90.00
_cell.angle_gamma   90.00
#
_symmetry.space_group_name_H-M   'P 1'
#
loop_
_entity.id
_entity.type
_entity.pdbx_description
1 polymer ?
#
loop_
_entity_poly.entity_id
_entity_poly.type
_entity_poly.pdbx_seq_one_letter_code
_entity_poly.pdbx_strand_id
1 'polypeptide(L)'
;MNEELKFIRNQVSKAFGVKIESRCSSIQYFLGRHAFYHYTRSLLRKERNTAKSKNKIPYLKKYSLHKIAFAINKDYTAVIASIKKHDVYVRDFPEYNKNYQTLLDNLGAIKRNMEIEAYANMKEHERKSKMLQHDVEDLKKVIEDLEGELLLSEK
;
A
#
# COMPACT_ATOMS: atom_id res chain seq x y z
N MET A 1 3.35 -6.11 -14.21
CA MET A 1 3.01 -4.72 -13.75
C MET A 1 2.91 -4.75 -12.23
N ASN A 2 3.37 -3.70 -11.53
CA ASN A 2 3.24 -3.63 -10.08
C ASN A 2 1.75 -3.50 -9.69
N GLU A 3 1.22 -4.40 -8.84
CA GLU A 3 -0.19 -4.43 -8.45
C GLU A 3 -0.62 -3.15 -7.73
N GLU A 4 0.27 -2.55 -6.96
CA GLU A 4 -0.01 -1.29 -6.29
C GLU A 4 -0.16 -0.11 -7.27
N LEU A 5 0.67 -0.03 -8.31
CA LEU A 5 0.51 0.95 -9.37
C LEU A 5 -0.78 0.74 -10.17
N LYS A 6 -1.18 -0.51 -10.37
CA LYS A 6 -2.45 -0.86 -10.99
C LYS A 6 -3.63 -0.42 -10.12
N PHE A 7 -3.54 -0.66 -8.82
CA PHE A 7 -4.54 -0.23 -7.86
C PHE A 7 -4.68 1.31 -7.85
N ILE A 8 -3.58 2.05 -7.71
CA ILE A 8 -3.57 3.52 -7.74
C ILE A 8 -4.16 4.04 -9.05
N ARG A 9 -3.77 3.45 -10.19
CA ARG A 9 -4.32 3.80 -11.50
C ARG A 9 -5.84 3.68 -11.52
N ASN A 10 -6.39 2.60 -10.97
CA ASN A 10 -7.81 2.36 -10.91
C ASN A 10 -8.52 3.38 -10.00
N GLN A 11 -7.92 3.76 -8.86
CA GLN A 11 -8.48 4.79 -7.98
C GLN A 11 -8.49 6.16 -8.66
N VAL A 12 -7.43 6.52 -9.37
CA VAL A 12 -7.39 7.75 -10.18
C VAL A 12 -8.45 7.72 -11.28
N SER A 13 -8.57 6.60 -11.99
CA SER A 13 -9.58 6.44 -13.05
C SER A 13 -11.01 6.63 -12.50
N LYS A 14 -11.30 6.14 -11.30
CA LYS A 14 -12.57 6.36 -10.62
C LYS A 14 -12.79 7.83 -10.23
N ALA A 15 -11.78 8.46 -9.61
CA ALA A 15 -11.89 9.85 -9.15
C ALA A 15 -12.08 10.84 -10.32
N PHE A 16 -11.47 10.58 -11.47
CA PHE A 16 -11.54 11.43 -12.66
C PHE A 16 -12.60 10.97 -13.68
N GLY A 17 -13.27 9.85 -13.47
CA GLY A 17 -14.30 9.31 -14.37
C GLY A 17 -13.76 8.85 -15.73
N VAL A 18 -12.46 8.54 -15.85
CA VAL A 18 -11.82 8.21 -17.12
C VAL A 18 -10.81 7.07 -16.99
N LYS A 19 -10.66 6.24 -18.03
CA LYS A 19 -9.58 5.24 -18.09
C LYS A 19 -8.26 5.91 -18.50
N ILE A 20 -7.43 6.28 -17.53
CA ILE A 20 -6.23 7.10 -17.77
C ILE A 20 -5.18 6.44 -18.67
N GLU A 21 -5.20 5.10 -18.79
CA GLU A 21 -4.36 4.32 -19.72
C GLU A 21 -4.82 4.41 -21.18
N SER A 22 -6.01 4.92 -21.45
CA SER A 22 -6.55 5.11 -22.78
C SER A 22 -5.67 6.03 -23.64
N ARG A 23 -5.74 5.88 -24.97
CA ARG A 23 -5.05 6.77 -25.92
C ARG A 23 -5.75 8.12 -26.09
N CYS A 24 -6.92 8.30 -25.51
CA CYS A 24 -7.67 9.54 -25.62
C CYS A 24 -6.88 10.76 -25.10
N SER A 25 -6.95 11.86 -25.80
CA SER A 25 -6.21 13.12 -25.52
C SER A 25 -7.07 14.23 -24.92
N SER A 26 -8.34 13.97 -24.59
CA SER A 26 -9.18 15.01 -23.97
C SER A 26 -8.60 15.47 -22.64
N ILE A 27 -9.00 16.68 -22.23
CA ILE A 27 -8.47 17.33 -21.02
C ILE A 27 -8.65 16.49 -19.75
N GLN A 28 -9.76 15.77 -19.59
CA GLN A 28 -10.02 14.93 -18.44
C GLN A 28 -9.03 13.78 -18.31
N TYR A 29 -8.70 13.09 -19.43
CA TYR A 29 -7.69 12.05 -19.46
C TYR A 29 -6.30 12.58 -19.15
N PHE A 30 -6.00 13.77 -19.65
CA PHE A 30 -4.75 14.46 -19.39
C PHE A 30 -4.61 14.79 -17.90
N LEU A 31 -5.62 15.42 -17.28
CA LEU A 31 -5.63 15.75 -15.86
C LEU A 31 -5.55 14.49 -14.97
N GLY A 32 -6.29 13.44 -15.30
CA GLY A 32 -6.20 12.17 -14.58
C GLY A 32 -4.78 11.55 -14.62
N ARG A 33 -4.11 11.58 -15.77
CA ARG A 33 -2.71 11.12 -15.88
C ARG A 33 -1.76 11.96 -15.03
N HIS A 34 -1.95 13.28 -15.00
CA HIS A 34 -1.14 14.16 -14.16
C HIS A 34 -1.33 13.89 -12.67
N ALA A 35 -2.57 13.64 -12.22
CA ALA A 35 -2.86 13.22 -10.86
C ALA A 35 -2.15 11.90 -10.50
N PHE A 36 -2.21 10.92 -11.38
CA PHE A 36 -1.51 9.64 -11.21
C PHE A 36 0.01 9.82 -11.07
N TYR A 37 0.63 10.61 -11.95
CA TYR A 37 2.05 10.87 -11.91
C TYR A 37 2.48 11.60 -10.63
N HIS A 38 1.74 12.64 -10.24
CA HIS A 38 2.06 13.40 -9.04
C HIS A 38 1.94 12.54 -7.78
N TYR A 39 0.85 11.79 -7.63
CA TYR A 39 0.62 10.94 -6.47
C TYR A 39 1.69 9.83 -6.37
N THR A 40 1.93 9.08 -7.43
CA THR A 40 2.93 7.99 -7.43
C THR A 40 4.34 8.51 -7.21
N ARG A 41 4.66 9.71 -7.70
CA ARG A 41 5.95 10.35 -7.44
C ARG A 41 6.11 10.77 -5.98
N SER A 42 5.04 11.20 -5.32
CA SER A 42 5.07 11.53 -3.89
C SER A 42 5.39 10.30 -3.04
N LEU A 43 4.87 9.13 -3.41
CA LEU A 43 5.22 7.86 -2.76
C LEU A 43 6.70 7.52 -2.93
N LEU A 44 7.26 7.69 -4.13
CA LEU A 44 8.69 7.46 -4.36
C LEU A 44 9.58 8.37 -3.50
N ARG A 45 9.17 9.63 -3.31
CA ARG A 45 9.90 10.56 -2.42
C ARG A 45 9.84 10.10 -0.96
N LYS A 46 8.68 9.66 -0.48
CA LYS A 46 8.52 9.12 0.87
C LYS A 46 9.40 7.90 1.08
N GLU A 47 9.41 6.94 0.16
CA GLU A 47 10.27 5.75 0.24
C GLU A 47 11.77 6.11 0.32
N ARG A 48 12.23 7.06 -0.50
CA ARG A 48 13.61 7.52 -0.49
C ARG A 48 14.00 8.15 0.84
N ASN A 49 13.12 8.97 1.42
CA ASN A 49 13.38 9.62 2.70
C ASN A 49 13.44 8.61 3.83
N THR A 50 12.54 7.63 3.84
CA THR A 50 12.53 6.54 4.83
C THR A 50 13.78 5.67 4.70
N ALA A 51 14.22 5.34 3.48
CA ALA A 51 15.42 4.54 3.25
C ALA A 51 16.69 5.28 3.71
N LYS A 52 16.78 6.58 3.46
CA LYS A 52 17.90 7.43 3.94
C LYS A 52 17.96 7.46 5.47
N SER A 53 16.83 7.65 6.15
CA SER A 53 16.79 7.71 7.61
C SER A 53 17.18 6.38 8.28
N LYS A 54 17.03 5.26 7.57
CA LYS A 54 17.36 3.91 8.07
C LYS A 54 18.72 3.39 7.58
N ASN A 55 19.54 4.23 6.96
CA ASN A 55 20.82 3.86 6.32
C ASN A 55 20.70 2.63 5.38
N LYS A 56 19.53 2.39 4.82
CA LYS A 56 19.27 1.32 3.86
C LYS A 56 19.45 1.86 2.45
N ILE A 57 20.27 1.19 1.66
CA ILE A 57 20.36 1.47 0.23
C ILE A 57 18.98 1.17 -0.37
N PRO A 58 18.34 2.12 -1.08
CA PRO A 58 17.01 1.91 -1.64
C PRO A 58 17.11 0.95 -2.84
N TYR A 59 17.17 -0.35 -2.56
CA TYR A 59 17.30 -1.39 -3.58
C TYR A 59 16.03 -1.56 -4.42
N LEU A 60 14.92 -1.02 -3.99
CA LEU A 60 13.66 -1.22 -4.69
C LEU A 60 13.12 0.11 -5.18
N LYS A 61 13.44 0.43 -6.40
CA LYS A 61 12.74 1.45 -7.20
C LYS A 61 11.32 0.96 -7.53
N LYS A 62 10.51 0.71 -6.49
CA LYS A 62 9.12 0.24 -6.61
C LYS A 62 8.31 1.17 -7.50
N TYR A 63 8.53 2.47 -7.37
CA TYR A 63 7.90 3.54 -8.12
C TYR A 63 8.90 4.29 -9.04
N SER A 64 9.75 3.58 -9.77
CA SER A 64 10.63 4.24 -10.73
C SER A 64 9.82 4.97 -11.82
N LEU A 65 10.38 6.05 -12.40
CA LEU A 65 9.70 6.81 -13.45
C LEU A 65 9.25 5.94 -14.62
N HIS A 66 10.07 4.97 -15.02
CA HIS A 66 9.73 4.01 -16.06
C HIS A 66 8.54 3.11 -15.68
N LYS A 67 8.51 2.60 -14.44
CA LYS A 67 7.39 1.78 -13.96
C LYS A 67 6.09 2.58 -13.87
N ILE A 68 6.17 3.83 -13.43
CA ILE A 68 5.03 4.75 -13.36
C ILE A 68 4.48 5.01 -14.78
N ALA A 69 5.35 5.34 -15.73
CA ALA A 69 4.97 5.59 -17.11
C ALA A 69 4.37 4.35 -17.78
N PHE A 70 5.02 3.21 -17.59
CA PHE A 70 4.56 1.91 -18.12
C PHE A 70 3.17 1.52 -17.62
N ALA A 71 2.82 1.85 -16.36
CA ALA A 71 1.52 1.52 -15.78
C ALA A 71 0.33 2.14 -16.51
N ILE A 72 0.56 3.19 -17.31
CA ILE A 72 -0.47 3.86 -18.13
C ILE A 72 -0.07 3.98 -19.60
N ASN A 73 0.82 3.12 -20.07
CA ASN A 73 1.29 3.06 -21.47
C ASN A 73 1.82 4.42 -21.98
N LYS A 74 2.65 5.10 -21.22
CA LYS A 74 3.27 6.40 -21.57
C LYS A 74 4.77 6.37 -21.38
N ASP A 75 5.44 7.35 -22.00
CA ASP A 75 6.87 7.57 -21.84
C ASP A 75 7.20 8.22 -20.49
N TYR A 76 8.40 7.94 -19.94
CA TYR A 76 8.84 8.49 -18.67
C TYR A 76 9.07 10.01 -18.71
N THR A 77 9.33 10.58 -19.89
CA THR A 77 9.47 12.04 -20.07
C THR A 77 8.15 12.76 -19.76
N ALA A 78 7.02 12.13 -20.08
CA ALA A 78 5.71 12.65 -19.72
C ALA A 78 5.51 12.74 -18.19
N VAL A 79 6.06 11.79 -17.42
CA VAL A 79 6.03 11.81 -15.95
C VAL A 79 6.83 13.02 -15.42
N ILE A 80 8.02 13.25 -15.95
CA ILE A 80 8.88 14.36 -15.53
C ILE A 80 8.21 15.71 -15.82
N ALA A 81 7.68 15.88 -17.03
CA ALA A 81 6.99 17.10 -17.42
C ALA A 81 5.75 17.40 -16.56
N SER A 82 5.02 16.35 -16.19
CA SER A 82 3.80 16.46 -15.38
C SER A 82 4.03 16.96 -13.97
N ILE A 83 5.09 16.47 -13.33
CA ILE A 83 5.36 16.75 -11.91
C ILE A 83 5.51 18.25 -11.64
N LYS A 84 6.11 18.97 -12.60
CA LYS A 84 6.36 20.43 -12.49
C LYS A 84 5.08 21.25 -12.63
N LYS A 85 4.00 20.68 -13.12
CA LYS A 85 2.76 21.39 -13.45
C LYS A 85 1.62 21.16 -12.45
N HIS A 86 1.83 20.32 -11.44
CA HIS A 86 0.78 19.98 -10.48
C HIS A 86 0.17 21.20 -9.80
N ASP A 87 1.01 22.08 -9.26
CA ASP A 87 0.55 23.27 -8.54
C ASP A 87 -0.22 24.22 -9.45
N VAL A 88 0.18 24.31 -10.73
CA VAL A 88 -0.55 25.06 -11.76
C VAL A 88 -1.93 24.47 -11.99
N TYR A 89 -2.04 23.12 -12.09
CA TYR A 89 -3.34 22.47 -12.29
C TYR A 89 -4.26 22.59 -11.09
N VAL A 90 -3.72 22.50 -9.88
CA VAL A 90 -4.50 22.71 -8.65
C VAL A 90 -5.11 24.12 -8.60
N ARG A 91 -4.34 25.13 -9.05
CA ARG A 91 -4.76 26.52 -9.07
C ARG A 91 -5.74 26.82 -10.21
N ASP A 92 -5.41 26.36 -11.43
CA ASP A 92 -6.07 26.83 -12.66
C ASP A 92 -7.25 25.93 -13.09
N PHE A 93 -7.35 24.72 -12.52
CA PHE A 93 -8.41 23.75 -12.84
C PHE A 93 -9.13 23.30 -11.56
N PRO A 94 -10.22 23.97 -11.13
CA PRO A 94 -10.95 23.62 -9.91
C PRO A 94 -11.44 22.16 -9.88
N GLU A 95 -11.85 21.63 -11.04
CA GLU A 95 -12.25 20.23 -11.18
C GLU A 95 -11.09 19.26 -10.92
N TYR A 96 -9.88 19.58 -11.38
CA TYR A 96 -8.69 18.81 -11.07
C TYR A 96 -8.44 18.76 -9.57
N ASN A 97 -8.50 19.90 -8.90
CA ASN A 97 -8.30 19.98 -7.46
C ASN A 97 -9.34 19.15 -6.70
N LYS A 98 -10.62 19.30 -7.04
CA LYS A 98 -11.71 18.53 -6.45
C LYS A 98 -11.49 17.00 -6.60
N ASN A 99 -11.20 16.55 -7.81
CA ASN A 99 -11.01 15.14 -8.10
C ASN A 99 -9.72 14.60 -7.44
N TYR A 100 -8.68 15.41 -7.35
CA TYR A 100 -7.45 15.06 -6.67
C TYR A 100 -7.64 14.92 -5.14
N GLN A 101 -8.41 15.81 -4.51
CA GLN A 101 -8.78 15.67 -3.09
C GLN A 101 -9.62 14.42 -2.86
N THR A 102 -10.61 14.15 -3.70
CA THR A 102 -11.39 12.90 -3.64
C THR A 102 -10.50 11.66 -3.73
N LEU A 103 -9.49 11.69 -4.61
CA LEU A 103 -8.50 10.60 -4.70
C LEU A 103 -7.73 10.42 -3.39
N LEU A 104 -7.25 11.51 -2.79
CA LEU A 104 -6.49 11.45 -1.54
C LEU A 104 -7.34 10.93 -0.38
N ASP A 105 -8.58 11.37 -0.28
CA ASP A 105 -9.52 10.94 0.75
C ASP A 105 -9.83 9.44 0.64
N ASN A 106 -10.10 8.97 -0.58
CA ASN A 106 -10.36 7.55 -0.85
C ASN A 106 -9.15 6.67 -0.51
N LEU A 107 -7.96 7.07 -0.93
CA LEU A 107 -6.73 6.33 -0.63
C LEU A 107 -6.40 6.37 0.87
N GLY A 108 -6.65 7.48 1.54
CA GLY A 108 -6.49 7.61 2.98
C GLY A 108 -7.47 6.74 3.76
N ALA A 109 -8.73 6.66 3.33
CA ALA A 109 -9.74 5.79 3.93
C ALA A 109 -9.38 4.31 3.78
N ILE A 110 -8.97 3.90 2.58
CA ILE A 110 -8.53 2.51 2.31
C ILE A 110 -7.34 2.15 3.20
N LYS A 111 -6.35 3.03 3.30
CA LYS A 111 -5.18 2.80 4.15
C LYS A 111 -5.57 2.61 5.62
N ARG A 112 -6.43 3.46 6.16
CA ARG A 112 -6.94 3.33 7.54
C ARG A 112 -7.66 2.01 7.77
N ASN A 113 -8.50 1.58 6.83
CA ASN A 113 -9.22 0.32 6.94
C ASN A 113 -8.25 -0.88 6.95
N MET A 114 -7.23 -0.88 6.09
CA MET A 114 -6.19 -1.91 6.08
C MET A 114 -5.38 -1.95 7.40
N GLU A 115 -5.09 -0.78 7.98
CA GLU A 115 -4.39 -0.71 9.27
C GLU A 115 -5.25 -1.25 10.41
N ILE A 116 -6.55 -0.96 10.42
CA ILE A 116 -7.52 -1.50 11.40
C ILE A 116 -7.62 -3.02 11.27
N GLU A 117 -7.76 -3.53 10.05
CA GLU A 117 -7.85 -4.96 9.78
C GLU A 117 -6.55 -5.69 10.18
N ALA A 118 -5.40 -5.14 9.84
CA ALA A 118 -4.11 -5.68 10.24
C ALA A 118 -3.95 -5.74 11.76
N TYR A 119 -4.40 -4.69 12.47
CA TYR A 119 -4.38 -4.67 13.93
C TYR A 119 -5.32 -5.72 14.54
N ALA A 120 -6.53 -5.88 14.01
CA ALA A 120 -7.48 -6.90 14.45
C ALA A 120 -6.91 -8.32 14.26
N ASN A 121 -6.32 -8.59 13.09
CA ASN A 121 -5.68 -9.88 12.79
C ASN A 121 -4.50 -10.16 13.74
N MET A 122 -3.67 -9.15 14.04
CA MET A 122 -2.57 -9.28 15.00
C MET A 122 -3.09 -9.66 16.39
N LYS A 123 -4.15 -9.01 16.86
CA LYS A 123 -4.78 -9.32 18.16
C LYS A 123 -5.34 -10.73 18.22
N GLU A 124 -5.95 -11.18 17.14
CA GLU A 124 -6.46 -12.55 17.06
C GLU A 124 -5.32 -13.59 17.08
N HIS A 125 -4.20 -13.31 16.40
CA HIS A 125 -3.02 -14.16 16.46
C HIS A 125 -2.40 -14.20 17.86
N GLU A 126 -2.30 -13.07 18.54
CA GLU A 126 -1.82 -13.02 19.94
C GLU A 126 -2.71 -13.86 20.88
N ARG A 127 -4.03 -13.78 20.70
CA ARG A 127 -4.98 -14.57 21.48
C ARG A 127 -4.82 -16.07 21.24
N LYS A 128 -4.74 -16.50 19.99
CA LYS A 128 -4.51 -17.91 19.62
C LYS A 128 -3.18 -18.42 20.15
N SER A 129 -2.12 -17.63 20.08
CA SER A 129 -0.82 -17.99 20.63
C SER A 129 -0.87 -18.23 22.15
N LYS A 130 -1.58 -17.39 22.90
CA LYS A 130 -1.75 -17.58 24.35
C LYS A 130 -2.57 -18.83 24.69
N MET A 131 -3.60 -19.12 23.92
CA MET A 131 -4.37 -20.36 24.11
C MET A 131 -3.51 -21.60 23.87
N LEU A 132 -2.74 -21.62 22.78
CA LEU A 132 -1.83 -22.73 22.48
C LEU A 132 -0.74 -22.89 23.56
N GLN A 133 -0.23 -21.80 24.12
CA GLN A 133 0.71 -21.87 25.22
C GLN A 133 0.10 -22.53 26.45
N HIS A 134 -1.13 -22.19 26.80
CA HIS A 134 -1.87 -22.81 27.90
C HIS A 134 -2.08 -24.30 27.65
N ASP A 135 -2.54 -24.67 26.46
CA ASP A 135 -2.72 -26.08 26.09
C ASP A 135 -1.41 -26.89 26.19
N VAL A 136 -0.28 -26.31 25.80
CA VAL A 136 1.04 -26.92 25.93
C VAL A 136 1.44 -27.09 27.42
N GLU A 137 1.14 -26.11 28.27
CA GLU A 137 1.41 -26.23 29.72
C GLU A 137 0.55 -27.32 30.36
N ASP A 138 -0.71 -27.42 29.98
CA ASP A 138 -1.60 -28.47 30.49
C ASP A 138 -1.16 -29.86 30.03
N LEU A 139 -0.74 -30.02 28.76
CA LEU A 139 -0.21 -31.28 28.26
C LEU A 139 1.09 -31.69 28.97
N LYS A 140 1.97 -30.74 29.32
CA LYS A 140 3.17 -31.04 30.09
C LYS A 140 2.83 -31.61 31.47
N LYS A 141 1.85 -31.05 32.17
CA LYS A 141 1.40 -31.58 33.48
C LYS A 141 0.90 -33.00 33.34
N VAL A 142 0.08 -33.30 32.32
CA VAL A 142 -0.42 -34.66 32.05
C VAL A 142 0.73 -35.63 31.81
N ILE A 143 1.76 -35.22 31.07
CA ILE A 143 2.96 -36.03 30.85
C ILE A 143 3.70 -36.33 32.16
N GLU A 144 3.93 -35.32 32.99
CA GLU A 144 4.59 -35.44 34.30
C GLU A 144 3.83 -36.38 35.22
N ASP A 145 2.47 -36.28 35.25
CA ASP A 145 1.62 -37.18 36.03
C ASP A 145 1.74 -38.63 35.55
N LEU A 146 1.68 -38.86 34.23
CA LEU A 146 1.84 -40.22 33.65
C LEU A 146 3.21 -40.82 33.87
N GLU A 147 4.28 -40.03 33.77
CA GLU A 147 5.62 -40.47 34.08
C GLU A 147 5.77 -40.87 35.55
N GLY A 148 5.13 -40.12 36.46
CA GLY A 148 5.07 -40.44 37.89
C GLY A 148 4.35 -41.76 38.18
N GLU A 149 3.22 -42.02 37.51
CA GLU A 149 2.48 -43.27 37.63
C GLU A 149 3.30 -44.50 37.10
N LEU A 150 4.01 -44.33 35.99
CA LEU A 150 4.86 -45.37 35.40
C LEU A 150 5.99 -45.79 36.36
N LEU A 151 6.67 -44.82 36.98
CA LEU A 151 7.74 -45.08 37.95
C LEU A 151 7.20 -45.76 39.22
N LEU A 152 5.95 -45.61 39.58
CA LEU A 152 5.34 -46.33 40.71
C LEU A 152 4.93 -47.78 40.38
N SER A 153 4.62 -48.04 39.10
CA SER A 153 4.22 -49.38 38.64
C SER A 153 5.39 -50.35 38.42
N GLU A 154 6.62 -49.83 38.30
CA GLU A 154 7.83 -50.66 38.12
C GLU A 154 8.50 -51.10 39.46
N LYS A 155 7.90 -50.78 40.57
CA LYS A 155 8.33 -51.19 41.91
C LYS A 155 7.51 -52.32 42.47
#